data_33ddd134bdbd1fbf507a4c9eddbeb3a8
#
_entry.id   33ddd134bdbd1fbf507a4c9eddbeb3a8
#
_cell.length_a   1.000
_cell.length_b   1.000
_cell.length_c   1.000
_cell.angle_alpha   90.00
_cell.angle_beta   90.00
_cell.angle_gamma   90.00
#
_symmetry.space_group_name_H-M   'P 1'
#
loop_
_entity.id
_entity.type
_entity.pdbx_description
1 polymer ?
#
loop_
_entity_poly.entity_id
_entity_poly.type
_entity_poly.pdbx_seq_one_letter_code
_entity_poly.pdbx_strand_id
1 'polypeptide(L)'
;EKTLAYPLIRSVSEAVKGVVTYNADFVDNKVESIIAGSLIDLKELKSSQDLLLVVATRSINEAIKKIEFMAKNHGITNCPLSGIVATGEGQMDKHTIQYIEKHNLPLIRTELDTYGAVLHISRIEVKINRSTPWKINMAIDLIENNVNLDLILNYCKL
;
A
#
# COMPACT_ATOMS: atom_id res chain seq x y z
N GLU A 1 -8.91 7.73 -13.64
CA GLU A 1 -8.17 6.51 -13.33
C GLU A 1 -7.83 6.41 -11.85
N LYS A 2 -8.43 5.43 -11.14
CA LYS A 2 -8.21 5.23 -9.71
C LYS A 2 -6.74 4.99 -9.34
N THR A 3 -5.98 4.37 -10.25
CA THR A 3 -4.57 4.01 -10.02
C THR A 3 -3.66 5.22 -9.77
N LEU A 4 -3.96 6.38 -10.36
CA LEU A 4 -3.21 7.61 -10.10
C LEU A 4 -3.40 8.14 -8.68
N ALA A 5 -4.50 7.76 -8.02
CA ALA A 5 -4.85 8.17 -6.67
C ALA A 5 -4.24 7.26 -5.58
N TYR A 6 -3.48 6.22 -5.92
CA TYR A 6 -2.89 5.33 -4.93
C TYR A 6 -1.65 5.95 -4.29
N PRO A 7 -1.58 5.98 -2.94
CA PRO A 7 -0.39 6.39 -2.23
C PRO A 7 0.72 5.34 -2.32
N LEU A 8 1.95 5.75 -2.01
CA LEU A 8 3.09 4.85 -1.84
C LEU A 8 3.32 4.57 -0.36
N ILE A 9 3.97 3.45 -0.05
CA ILE A 9 4.38 3.11 1.33
C ILE A 9 5.21 4.22 1.96
N ARG A 10 6.06 4.91 1.19
CA ARG A 10 6.81 6.09 1.63
C ARG A 10 5.88 7.18 2.20
N SER A 11 4.82 7.52 1.46
CA SER A 11 3.83 8.52 1.90
C SER A 11 3.05 8.04 3.13
N VAL A 12 2.81 6.73 3.23
CA VAL A 12 2.20 6.12 4.42
C VAL A 12 3.11 6.31 5.63
N SER A 13 4.41 5.98 5.51
CA SER A 13 5.40 6.13 6.60
C SER A 13 5.45 7.57 7.11
N GLU A 14 5.48 8.54 6.19
CA GLU A 14 5.44 9.97 6.53
C GLU A 14 4.14 10.36 7.26
N ALA A 15 3.00 9.92 6.74
CA ALA A 15 1.68 10.26 7.30
C ALA A 15 1.49 9.73 8.74
N VAL A 16 1.93 8.50 9.00
CA VAL A 16 1.85 7.90 10.35
C VAL A 16 3.04 8.25 11.24
N LYS A 17 3.98 9.07 10.76
CA LYS A 17 5.24 9.41 11.45
C LYS A 17 5.98 8.16 11.92
N GLY A 18 5.94 7.12 11.09
CA GLY A 18 6.49 5.81 11.41
C GLY A 18 7.89 5.62 10.86
N VAL A 19 8.59 4.62 11.39
CA VAL A 19 9.92 4.22 10.95
C VAL A 19 9.82 2.90 10.18
N VAL A 20 10.40 2.84 8.98
CA VAL A 20 10.51 1.59 8.22
C VAL A 20 11.61 0.73 8.84
N THR A 21 11.25 -0.44 9.36
CA THR A 21 12.17 -1.34 10.08
C THR A 21 12.59 -2.55 9.28
N TYR A 22 11.86 -2.92 8.23
CA TYR A 22 12.18 -4.00 7.30
C TYR A 22 11.94 -3.56 5.86
N ASN A 23 12.75 -4.06 4.94
CA ASN A 23 12.60 -3.93 3.49
C ASN A 23 12.41 -2.47 3.01
N ALA A 24 13.26 -1.56 3.51
CA ALA A 24 13.20 -0.13 3.19
C ALA A 24 13.36 0.18 1.69
N ASP A 25 13.96 -0.73 0.92
CA ASP A 25 14.10 -0.58 -0.53
C ASP A 25 12.76 -0.69 -1.29
N PHE A 26 11.72 -1.19 -0.64
CA PHE A 26 10.38 -1.39 -1.22
C PHE A 26 9.35 -0.33 -0.80
N VAL A 27 9.78 0.81 -0.31
CA VAL A 27 8.90 1.91 0.11
C VAL A 27 8.15 2.59 -1.05
N ASP A 28 8.52 2.29 -2.27
CA ASP A 28 7.83 2.78 -3.47
C ASP A 28 6.70 1.84 -3.94
N ASN A 29 6.43 0.75 -3.21
CA ASN A 29 5.24 -0.06 -3.43
C ASN A 29 3.98 0.81 -3.28
N LYS A 30 3.05 0.63 -4.22
CA LYS A 30 1.76 1.33 -4.19
C LYS A 30 0.79 0.65 -3.20
N VAL A 31 -0.15 1.41 -2.69
CA VAL A 31 -1.21 0.94 -1.81
C VAL A 31 -2.56 1.15 -2.49
N GLU A 32 -3.24 0.07 -2.85
CA GLU A 32 -4.56 0.11 -3.48
C GLU A 32 -5.68 0.21 -2.44
N SER A 33 -5.55 -0.55 -1.35
CA SER A 33 -6.56 -0.60 -0.28
C SER A 33 -5.92 -0.87 1.07
N ILE A 34 -6.68 -0.64 2.14
CA ILE A 34 -6.22 -0.78 3.53
C ILE A 34 -7.07 -1.85 4.22
N ILE A 35 -6.40 -2.80 4.86
CA ILE A 35 -7.01 -3.74 5.80
C ILE A 35 -6.59 -3.33 7.21
N ALA A 36 -7.56 -3.04 8.07
CA ALA A 36 -7.29 -2.60 9.44
C ALA A 36 -7.69 -3.67 10.47
N GLY A 37 -6.77 -3.91 11.41
CA GLY A 37 -6.98 -4.85 12.51
C GLY A 37 -6.82 -6.32 12.12
N SER A 38 -7.35 -7.22 12.97
CA SER A 38 -7.29 -8.68 12.77
C SER A 38 -8.50 -9.27 12.03
N LEU A 39 -9.52 -8.44 11.74
CA LEU A 39 -10.73 -8.83 11.02
C LEU A 39 -10.48 -8.75 9.51
N ILE A 40 -9.76 -9.74 8.98
CA ILE A 40 -9.43 -9.81 7.56
C ILE A 40 -10.57 -10.51 6.84
N ASP A 41 -11.17 -9.84 5.83
CA ASP A 41 -12.23 -10.41 4.98
C ASP A 41 -11.60 -11.02 3.71
N LEU A 42 -12.11 -12.19 3.34
CA LEU A 42 -11.71 -12.89 2.12
C LEU A 42 -12.02 -12.09 0.84
N LYS A 43 -13.10 -11.31 0.84
CA LYS A 43 -13.46 -10.47 -0.31
C LYS A 43 -12.38 -9.42 -0.58
N GLU A 44 -11.84 -8.81 0.46
CA GLU A 44 -10.77 -7.83 0.34
C GLU A 44 -9.49 -8.45 -0.22
N LEU A 45 -9.12 -9.66 0.25
CA LEU A 45 -7.95 -10.38 -0.25
C LEU A 45 -8.06 -10.81 -1.72
N LYS A 46 -9.27 -11.01 -2.24
CA LYS A 46 -9.51 -11.42 -3.62
C LYS A 46 -9.68 -10.25 -4.58
N SER A 47 -10.22 -9.14 -4.10
CA SER A 47 -10.60 -8.01 -4.93
C SER A 47 -9.47 -7.02 -5.17
N SER A 48 -8.45 -7.03 -4.34
CA SER A 48 -7.35 -6.06 -4.40
C SER A 48 -6.00 -6.75 -4.36
N GLN A 49 -5.10 -6.25 -5.15
CA GLN A 49 -3.65 -6.45 -5.03
C GLN A 49 -3.09 -5.22 -4.31
N ASP A 50 -1.86 -5.28 -3.81
CA ASP A 50 -1.22 -4.13 -3.16
C ASP A 50 -1.97 -3.62 -1.91
N LEU A 51 -2.40 -4.55 -1.04
CA LEU A 51 -3.08 -4.24 0.21
C LEU A 51 -2.10 -3.77 1.28
N LEU A 52 -2.45 -2.73 2.02
CA LEU A 52 -1.74 -2.29 3.22
C LEU A 52 -2.41 -2.89 4.46
N LEU A 53 -1.68 -3.70 5.21
CA LEU A 53 -2.15 -4.19 6.50
C LEU A 53 -1.80 -3.20 7.61
N VAL A 54 -2.81 -2.65 8.30
CA VAL A 54 -2.63 -1.81 9.49
C VAL A 54 -3.11 -2.59 10.72
N VAL A 55 -2.18 -2.98 11.59
CA VAL A 55 -2.49 -3.91 12.70
C VAL A 55 -1.68 -3.57 13.96
N ALA A 56 -2.28 -3.83 15.13
CA ALA A 56 -1.52 -3.73 16.39
C ALA A 56 -0.39 -4.79 16.41
N THR A 57 0.81 -4.40 16.83
CA THR A 57 1.99 -5.29 16.82
C THR A 57 1.72 -6.60 17.58
N ARG A 58 0.94 -6.56 18.65
CA ARG A 58 0.53 -7.76 19.41
C ARG A 58 -0.34 -8.75 18.62
N SER A 59 -1.03 -8.29 17.58
CA SER A 59 -1.94 -9.11 16.76
C SER A 59 -1.36 -9.46 15.38
N ILE A 60 -0.16 -8.97 15.04
CA ILE A 60 0.44 -9.14 13.71
C ILE A 60 0.66 -10.61 13.36
N ASN A 61 1.08 -11.42 14.34
CA ASN A 61 1.36 -12.84 14.12
C ASN A 61 0.09 -13.63 13.71
N GLU A 62 -1.04 -13.33 14.35
CA GLU A 62 -2.33 -13.95 14.01
C GLU A 62 -2.83 -13.43 12.65
N ALA A 63 -2.68 -12.14 12.37
CA ALA A 63 -3.09 -11.56 11.10
C ALA A 63 -2.35 -12.19 9.92
N ILE A 64 -1.03 -12.34 10.02
CA ILE A 64 -0.22 -12.96 8.96
C ILE A 64 -0.61 -14.43 8.76
N LYS A 65 -0.74 -15.23 9.82
CA LYS A 65 -1.18 -16.62 9.72
C LYS A 65 -2.56 -16.75 9.05
N LYS A 66 -3.47 -15.85 9.37
CA LYS A 66 -4.80 -15.82 8.75
C LYS A 66 -4.73 -15.48 7.26
N ILE A 67 -3.93 -14.47 6.87
CA ILE A 67 -3.72 -14.12 5.46
C ILE A 67 -3.13 -15.29 4.67
N GLU A 68 -2.08 -15.95 5.19
CA GLU A 68 -1.48 -17.12 4.54
C GLU A 68 -2.48 -18.26 4.37
N PHE A 69 -3.23 -18.58 5.43
CA PHE A 69 -4.25 -19.63 5.40
C PHE A 69 -5.33 -19.34 4.35
N MET A 70 -5.82 -18.11 4.32
CA MET A 70 -6.83 -17.68 3.35
C MET A 70 -6.28 -17.68 1.92
N ALA A 71 -5.07 -17.18 1.71
CA ALA A 71 -4.42 -17.19 0.40
C ALA A 71 -4.25 -18.61 -0.14
N LYS A 72 -3.74 -19.52 0.70
CA LYS A 72 -3.53 -20.93 0.34
C LYS A 72 -4.85 -21.64 -0.04
N ASN A 73 -5.91 -21.46 0.75
CA ASN A 73 -7.18 -22.13 0.54
C ASN A 73 -7.96 -21.61 -0.67
N HIS A 74 -7.65 -20.41 -1.13
CA HIS A 74 -8.37 -19.77 -2.24
C HIS A 74 -7.52 -19.57 -3.50
N GLY A 75 -6.36 -20.25 -3.57
CA GLY A 75 -5.53 -20.25 -4.78
C GLY A 75 -4.89 -18.90 -5.10
N ILE A 76 -4.72 -18.03 -4.10
CA ILE A 76 -3.98 -16.77 -4.25
C ILE A 76 -2.49 -17.11 -4.23
N THR A 77 -1.84 -17.05 -5.38
CA THR A 77 -0.44 -17.46 -5.55
C THR A 77 0.55 -16.38 -5.14
N ASN A 78 0.18 -15.12 -5.33
CA ASN A 78 1.02 -13.99 -5.00
C ASN A 78 0.67 -13.41 -3.61
N CYS A 79 1.64 -12.80 -2.95
CA CYS A 79 1.35 -12.07 -1.71
C CYS A 79 0.40 -10.91 -1.99
N PRO A 80 -0.76 -10.83 -1.32
CA PRO A 80 -1.70 -9.74 -1.54
C PRO A 80 -1.27 -8.42 -0.90
N LEU A 81 -0.28 -8.46 -0.01
CA LEU A 81 0.18 -7.28 0.72
C LEU A 81 1.26 -6.52 -0.04
N SER A 82 1.19 -5.19 0.01
CA SER A 82 2.23 -4.27 -0.45
C SER A 82 3.09 -3.71 0.69
N GLY A 83 2.59 -3.81 1.93
CA GLY A 83 3.30 -3.37 3.12
C GLY A 83 2.47 -3.56 4.39
N ILE A 84 3.11 -3.29 5.54
CA ILE A 84 2.51 -3.47 6.86
C ILE A 84 2.80 -2.23 7.71
N VAL A 85 1.77 -1.72 8.40
CA VAL A 85 1.90 -0.74 9.48
C VAL A 85 1.61 -1.45 10.79
N ALA A 86 2.63 -1.62 11.62
CA ALA A 86 2.54 -2.18 12.95
C ALA A 86 2.41 -1.05 13.98
N THR A 87 1.28 -1.02 14.69
CA THR A 87 0.94 0.03 15.65
C THR A 87 1.20 -0.41 17.08
N GLY A 88 1.67 0.52 17.92
CA GLY A 88 1.97 0.27 19.32
C GLY A 88 3.08 -0.74 19.55
N GLU A 89 3.18 -1.21 20.79
CA GLU A 89 4.24 -2.14 21.21
C GLU A 89 3.87 -3.59 21.02
N GLY A 90 4.89 -4.44 20.90
CA GLY A 90 4.75 -5.89 20.79
C GLY A 90 5.94 -6.55 20.10
N GLN A 91 5.89 -7.87 20.03
CA GLN A 91 6.93 -8.68 19.40
C GLN A 91 6.33 -9.50 18.25
N MET A 92 7.12 -9.62 17.19
CA MET A 92 6.83 -10.50 16.07
C MET A 92 7.53 -11.87 16.29
N ASP A 93 6.81 -12.94 15.98
CA ASP A 93 7.40 -14.27 15.99
C ASP A 93 8.30 -14.49 14.76
N LYS A 94 9.12 -15.53 14.82
CA LYS A 94 10.04 -15.89 13.73
C LYS A 94 9.32 -16.13 12.39
N HIS A 95 8.13 -16.73 12.45
CA HIS A 95 7.33 -17.00 11.26
C HIS A 95 6.87 -15.70 10.57
N THR A 96 6.40 -14.73 11.33
CA THR A 96 5.99 -13.42 10.82
C THR A 96 7.16 -12.67 10.17
N ILE A 97 8.34 -12.69 10.81
CA ILE A 97 9.55 -12.07 10.25
C ILE A 97 9.93 -12.75 8.93
N GLN A 98 9.96 -14.08 8.87
CA GLN A 98 10.25 -14.84 7.65
C GLN A 98 9.24 -14.54 6.52
N TYR A 99 7.96 -14.37 6.85
CA TYR A 99 6.95 -13.97 5.87
C TYR A 99 7.24 -12.58 5.28
N ILE A 100 7.53 -11.61 6.15
CA ILE A 100 7.87 -10.23 5.77
C ILE A 100 9.10 -10.20 4.85
N GLU A 101 10.16 -10.92 5.20
CA GLU A 101 11.40 -10.99 4.41
C GLU A 101 11.18 -11.71 3.08
N LYS A 102 10.51 -12.86 3.10
CA LYS A 102 10.23 -13.67 1.89
C LYS A 102 9.46 -12.88 0.82
N HIS A 103 8.53 -12.04 1.25
CA HIS A 103 7.67 -11.27 0.34
C HIS A 103 8.13 -9.83 0.14
N ASN A 104 9.33 -9.46 0.65
CA ASN A 104 9.89 -8.11 0.55
C ASN A 104 8.92 -7.02 1.04
N LEU A 105 8.17 -7.29 2.11
CA LEU A 105 7.18 -6.36 2.62
C LEU A 105 7.82 -5.27 3.48
N PRO A 106 7.69 -3.98 3.12
CA PRO A 106 8.09 -2.91 4.01
C PRO A 106 7.23 -2.92 5.27
N LEU A 107 7.88 -2.92 6.43
CA LEU A 107 7.24 -2.84 7.73
C LEU A 107 7.50 -1.48 8.34
N ILE A 108 6.44 -0.72 8.56
CA ILE A 108 6.44 0.57 9.25
C ILE A 108 6.02 0.35 10.69
N ARG A 109 6.79 0.86 11.65
CA ARG A 109 6.40 0.94 13.06
C ARG A 109 6.00 2.36 13.41
N THR A 110 4.89 2.52 14.13
CA THR A 110 4.39 3.80 14.62
C THR A 110 3.86 3.69 16.05
N GLU A 111 3.95 4.78 16.80
CA GLU A 111 3.36 4.89 18.13
C GLU A 111 1.85 5.15 18.11
N LEU A 112 1.30 5.48 16.95
CA LEU A 112 -0.15 5.65 16.80
C LEU A 112 -0.86 4.32 17.11
N ASP A 113 -2.10 4.42 17.55
CA ASP A 113 -3.00 3.26 17.56
C ASP A 113 -3.50 2.95 16.15
N THR A 114 -4.15 1.79 15.98
CA THR A 114 -4.62 1.34 14.66
C THR A 114 -5.61 2.31 14.04
N TYR A 115 -6.52 2.90 14.83
CA TYR A 115 -7.50 3.85 14.33
C TYR A 115 -6.84 5.17 13.88
N GLY A 116 -5.96 5.70 14.72
CA GLY A 116 -5.18 6.91 14.40
C GLY A 116 -4.33 6.72 13.15
N ALA A 117 -3.66 5.57 13.00
CA ALA A 117 -2.89 5.27 11.80
C ALA A 117 -3.77 5.28 10.55
N VAL A 118 -4.92 4.58 10.56
CA VAL A 118 -5.86 4.56 9.42
C VAL A 118 -6.37 5.97 9.11
N LEU A 119 -6.69 6.76 10.11
CA LEU A 119 -7.15 8.14 9.93
C LEU A 119 -6.09 9.02 9.27
N HIS A 120 -4.83 8.89 9.67
CA HIS A 120 -3.73 9.62 9.03
C HIS A 120 -3.51 9.19 7.60
N ILE A 121 -3.56 7.88 7.32
CA ILE A 121 -3.39 7.33 5.97
C ILE A 121 -4.52 7.79 5.04
N SER A 122 -5.77 7.82 5.52
CA SER A 122 -6.93 8.25 4.72
C SER A 122 -6.89 9.72 4.29
N ARG A 123 -6.04 10.52 4.93
CA ARG A 123 -5.84 11.95 4.62
C ARG A 123 -4.65 12.22 3.71
N ILE A 124 -3.97 11.17 3.22
CA ILE A 124 -2.83 11.37 2.32
C ILE A 124 -3.31 12.01 1.02
N GLU A 125 -2.80 13.19 0.72
CA GLU A 125 -2.96 13.82 -0.58
C GLU A 125 -1.98 13.20 -1.56
N VAL A 126 -2.51 12.47 -2.53
CA VAL A 126 -1.70 11.82 -3.56
C VAL A 126 -1.37 12.81 -4.66
N LYS A 127 -0.08 13.09 -4.86
CA LYS A 127 0.43 14.01 -5.88
C LYS A 127 1.23 13.25 -6.95
N ILE A 128 1.12 13.71 -8.19
CA ILE A 128 2.01 13.28 -9.27
C ILE A 128 3.26 14.16 -9.17
N ASN A 129 4.42 13.57 -8.96
CA ASN A 129 5.68 14.27 -8.84
C ASN A 129 6.85 13.45 -9.39
N ARG A 130 8.06 13.99 -9.32
CA ARG A 130 9.28 13.31 -9.81
C ARG A 130 9.57 11.96 -9.13
N SER A 131 9.08 11.74 -7.92
CA SER A 131 9.23 10.48 -7.19
C SER A 131 8.23 9.40 -7.63
N THR A 132 7.29 9.74 -8.54
CA THR A 132 6.29 8.82 -9.06
C THR A 132 6.31 8.78 -10.60
N PRO A 133 7.45 8.39 -11.25
CA PRO A 133 7.58 8.41 -12.71
C PRO A 133 6.53 7.57 -13.42
N TRP A 134 6.10 6.45 -12.83
CA TRP A 134 5.04 5.62 -13.36
C TRP A 134 3.68 6.35 -13.44
N LYS A 135 3.39 7.25 -12.48
CA LYS A 135 2.19 8.10 -12.52
C LYS A 135 2.26 9.15 -13.62
N ILE A 136 3.45 9.68 -13.86
CA ILE A 136 3.68 10.64 -14.95
C ILE A 136 3.41 9.95 -16.28
N ASN A 137 3.99 8.77 -16.52
CA ASN A 137 3.79 8.02 -17.76
C ASN A 137 2.31 7.68 -17.96
N MET A 138 1.64 7.17 -16.93
CA MET A 138 0.20 6.87 -17.00
C MET A 138 -0.65 8.11 -17.27
N ALA A 139 -0.30 9.28 -16.73
CA ALA A 139 -1.01 10.52 -17.00
C ALA A 139 -0.80 10.96 -18.46
N ILE A 140 0.40 10.80 -19.00
CA ILE A 140 0.71 11.06 -20.41
C ILE A 140 -0.11 10.15 -21.32
N ASP A 141 -0.09 8.84 -21.07
CA ASP A 141 -0.86 7.85 -21.83
C ASP A 141 -2.36 8.16 -21.83
N LEU A 142 -2.90 8.59 -20.68
CA LEU A 142 -4.30 8.99 -20.57
C LEU A 142 -4.62 10.23 -21.42
N ILE A 143 -3.73 11.21 -21.46
CA ILE A 143 -3.90 12.41 -22.28
C ILE A 143 -3.83 12.04 -23.76
N GLU A 144 -2.80 11.31 -24.17
CA GLU A 144 -2.60 10.90 -25.58
C GLU A 144 -3.77 10.06 -26.12
N ASN A 145 -4.33 9.17 -25.29
CA ASN A 145 -5.42 8.28 -25.72
C ASN A 145 -6.82 8.91 -25.67
N ASN A 146 -7.00 10.04 -24.96
CA ASN A 146 -8.33 10.60 -24.74
C ASN A 146 -8.46 12.08 -25.17
N VAL A 147 -7.37 12.74 -25.55
CA VAL A 147 -7.34 14.15 -25.93
C VAL A 147 -6.80 14.30 -27.36
N ASN A 148 -7.54 14.99 -28.21
CA ASN A 148 -7.04 15.34 -29.56
C ASN A 148 -6.08 16.54 -29.44
N LEU A 149 -4.79 16.26 -29.23
CA LEU A 149 -3.75 17.26 -29.06
C LEU A 149 -3.58 18.15 -30.29
N ASP A 150 -3.74 17.60 -31.53
CA ASP A 150 -3.62 18.35 -32.76
C ASP A 150 -4.71 19.41 -32.86
N LEU A 151 -5.91 19.09 -32.42
CA LEU A 151 -7.01 20.04 -32.38
C LEU A 151 -6.71 21.22 -31.43
N ILE A 152 -6.19 20.92 -30.23
CA ILE A 152 -5.79 21.95 -29.25
C ILE A 152 -4.67 22.82 -29.78
N LEU A 153 -3.60 22.22 -30.33
CA LEU A 153 -2.46 22.93 -30.85
C LEU A 153 -2.82 23.84 -32.04
N ASN A 154 -3.77 23.42 -32.89
CA ASN A 154 -4.25 24.24 -33.97
C ASN A 154 -5.05 25.45 -33.49
N TYR A 155 -5.80 25.34 -32.42
CA TYR A 155 -6.49 26.50 -31.80
C TYR A 155 -5.53 27.46 -31.09
N CYS A 156 -4.40 26.98 -30.56
CA CYS A 156 -3.39 27.83 -29.90
C CYS A 156 -2.45 28.57 -30.87
N LYS A 157 -2.53 28.28 -32.16
CA LYS A 157 -1.73 28.99 -33.22
C LYS A 157 -2.44 30.20 -33.80
N LEU A 158 -3.58 30.59 -33.25
CA LEU A 158 -4.28 31.85 -33.53
C LEU A 158 -3.89 32.88 -32.48
#